data_8c2ee7741b11144b4215818b250c0a50
#
_entry.id   8c2ee7741b11144b4215818b250c0a50
#
_cell.length_a   1.000
_cell.length_b   1.000
_cell.length_c   1.000
_cell.angle_alpha   90.00
_cell.angle_beta   90.00
_cell.angle_gamma   90.00
#
_symmetry.space_group_name_H-M   'P 1'
#
loop_
_entity.id
_entity.type
_entity.pdbx_description
1 polymer ?
#
loop_
_entity_poly.entity_id
_entity_poly.type
_entity_poly.pdbx_seq_one_letter_code
_entity_poly.pdbx_strand_id
1 'polypeptide(L)'
;MFLPLVSVIIPTYQRARFLVRAIESVLKQTYPRIELIVVDDGSKDETPYIVCRYPLKYVKLPKNFGVSFARNRGILMAKGDFIAFLDSDDMFRRKKVEKQVEFFLKNPHFMAVQTEEVWFRHGRRINPKKRHAKARGYFLDRALDLCVVSPSSVMFRREVIAELGLFDEGLPVCEDYDYFIRYALKYPMGFILEPLVVKEGGHEGQLSSRWGLDFYRVKSLIKNYLKHLPLLAAEEKILFLYHIHKKAKSFLQGARKRGNLKGLFEMQRMLSCLEFPYKLPY
;
A
#
# COMPACT_ATOMS: atom_id res chain seq x y z
N MET A 1 23.66 -14.72 17.80
CA MET A 1 22.93 -13.45 17.52
C MET A 1 21.47 -13.79 17.26
N PHE A 2 20.54 -13.18 17.99
CA PHE A 2 19.11 -13.41 17.75
C PHE A 2 18.70 -12.79 16.40
N LEU A 3 18.19 -13.62 15.48
CA LEU A 3 17.69 -13.17 14.20
C LEU A 3 16.20 -12.85 14.34
N PRO A 4 15.72 -11.62 14.05
CA PRO A 4 14.28 -11.29 14.11
C PRO A 4 13.46 -12.15 13.15
N LEU A 5 12.22 -12.47 13.52
CA LEU A 5 11.28 -13.14 12.62
C LEU A 5 10.63 -12.12 11.69
N VAL A 6 10.53 -12.44 10.40
CA VAL A 6 9.83 -11.61 9.40
C VAL A 6 8.57 -12.32 8.93
N SER A 7 7.41 -11.71 9.11
CA SER A 7 6.16 -12.18 8.52
C SER A 7 6.00 -11.53 7.14
N VAL A 8 5.94 -12.37 6.10
CA VAL A 8 5.59 -11.93 4.74
C VAL A 8 4.16 -12.32 4.45
N ILE A 9 3.32 -11.33 4.13
CA ILE A 9 1.89 -11.49 3.89
C ILE A 9 1.60 -11.29 2.41
N ILE A 10 0.99 -12.30 1.76
CA ILE A 10 0.55 -12.25 0.36
C ILE A 10 -0.99 -12.27 0.35
N PRO A 11 -1.66 -11.12 0.13
CA PRO A 11 -3.09 -11.12 -0.19
C PRO A 11 -3.28 -11.59 -1.64
N THR A 12 -4.27 -12.45 -1.88
CA THR A 12 -4.57 -12.94 -3.23
C THR A 12 -6.07 -13.06 -3.47
N TYR A 13 -6.49 -12.81 -4.71
CA TYR A 13 -7.85 -13.04 -5.18
C TYR A 13 -7.86 -13.28 -6.69
N GLN A 14 -8.29 -14.48 -7.14
CA GLN A 14 -8.37 -14.86 -8.56
C GLN A 14 -7.03 -14.65 -9.30
N ARG A 15 -5.90 -15.05 -8.68
CA ARG A 15 -4.54 -14.79 -9.16
C ARG A 15 -3.64 -16.02 -9.17
N ALA A 16 -4.22 -17.24 -9.28
CA ALA A 16 -3.51 -18.52 -9.21
C ALA A 16 -2.21 -18.52 -10.04
N ARG A 17 -2.28 -18.05 -11.29
CA ARG A 17 -1.13 -18.08 -12.21
C ARG A 17 0.03 -17.16 -11.81
N PHE A 18 -0.24 -16.09 -11.04
CA PHE A 18 0.81 -15.18 -10.55
C PHE A 18 1.34 -15.63 -9.19
N LEU A 19 0.47 -16.17 -8.35
CA LEU A 19 0.73 -16.52 -6.96
C LEU A 19 1.91 -17.49 -6.79
N VAL A 20 2.09 -18.43 -7.69
CA VAL A 20 3.23 -19.36 -7.68
C VAL A 20 4.56 -18.62 -7.61
N ARG A 21 4.75 -17.64 -8.50
CA ARG A 21 6.00 -16.86 -8.57
C ARG A 21 6.21 -16.00 -7.31
N ALA A 22 5.12 -15.42 -6.78
CA ALA A 22 5.18 -14.65 -5.54
C ALA A 22 5.63 -15.53 -4.37
N ILE A 23 4.96 -16.69 -4.16
CA ILE A 23 5.31 -17.65 -3.10
C ILE A 23 6.78 -18.09 -3.23
N GLU A 24 7.18 -18.58 -4.40
CA GLU A 24 8.55 -19.05 -4.63
C GLU A 24 9.61 -17.97 -4.40
N SER A 25 9.28 -16.70 -4.72
CA SER A 25 10.19 -15.59 -4.50
C SER A 25 10.46 -15.33 -3.02
N VAL A 26 9.48 -15.60 -2.15
CA VAL A 26 9.64 -15.53 -0.70
C VAL A 26 10.39 -16.75 -0.15
N LEU A 27 10.05 -17.94 -0.61
CA LEU A 27 10.73 -19.18 -0.15
C LEU A 27 12.21 -19.25 -0.58
N LYS A 28 12.59 -18.54 -1.65
CA LYS A 28 13.98 -18.43 -2.14
C LYS A 28 14.78 -17.28 -1.52
N GLN A 29 14.27 -16.60 -0.48
CA GLN A 29 15.01 -15.55 0.22
C GLN A 29 16.23 -16.10 0.94
N THR A 30 17.32 -15.31 1.01
CA THR A 30 18.55 -15.65 1.74
C THR A 30 18.39 -15.54 3.25
N TYR A 31 17.41 -14.78 3.73
CA TYR A 31 17.12 -14.63 5.14
C TYR A 31 16.38 -15.86 5.69
N PRO A 32 16.87 -16.53 6.77
CA PRO A 32 16.38 -17.85 7.17
C PRO A 32 15.12 -17.83 8.04
N ARG A 33 14.79 -16.71 8.71
CA ARG A 33 13.66 -16.63 9.65
C ARG A 33 12.48 -15.87 9.07
N ILE A 34 11.78 -16.53 8.15
CA ILE A 34 10.57 -15.99 7.50
C ILE A 34 9.37 -16.91 7.83
N GLU A 35 8.25 -16.32 8.22
CA GLU A 35 6.95 -16.96 8.10
C GLU A 35 6.22 -16.39 6.90
N LEU A 36 5.70 -17.25 6.03
CA LEU A 36 4.91 -16.87 4.87
C LEU A 36 3.44 -17.11 5.16
N ILE A 37 2.63 -16.07 4.98
CA ILE A 37 1.19 -16.09 5.19
C ILE A 37 0.49 -15.69 3.89
N VAL A 38 -0.29 -16.61 3.31
CA VAL A 38 -1.14 -16.33 2.15
C VAL A 38 -2.58 -16.18 2.62
N VAL A 39 -3.18 -15.04 2.32
CA VAL A 39 -4.60 -14.76 2.60
C VAL A 39 -5.36 -14.69 1.30
N ASP A 40 -6.17 -15.71 1.05
CA ASP A 40 -7.02 -15.83 -0.13
C ASP A 40 -8.38 -15.18 0.13
N ASP A 41 -8.66 -14.12 -0.55
CA ASP A 41 -9.88 -13.33 -0.41
C ASP A 41 -11.09 -13.96 -1.15
N GLY A 42 -11.27 -15.27 -0.97
CA GLY A 42 -12.40 -16.03 -1.50
C GLY A 42 -12.27 -16.40 -2.97
N SER A 43 -11.07 -16.75 -3.44
CA SER A 43 -10.84 -17.21 -4.82
C SER A 43 -11.62 -18.48 -5.17
N LYS A 44 -12.00 -18.56 -6.45
CA LYS A 44 -12.69 -19.71 -7.07
C LYS A 44 -11.84 -20.41 -8.13
N ASP A 45 -10.64 -19.89 -8.39
CA ASP A 45 -9.64 -20.46 -9.30
C ASP A 45 -8.78 -21.53 -8.60
N GLU A 46 -7.68 -21.94 -9.17
CA GLU A 46 -6.79 -22.98 -8.65
C GLU A 46 -5.95 -22.55 -7.43
N THR A 47 -6.18 -21.34 -6.87
CA THR A 47 -5.44 -20.81 -5.71
C THR A 47 -5.34 -21.84 -4.56
N PRO A 48 -6.43 -22.50 -4.09
CA PRO A 48 -6.33 -23.48 -2.99
C PRO A 48 -5.42 -24.67 -3.31
N TYR A 49 -5.43 -25.15 -4.55
CA TYR A 49 -4.59 -26.27 -4.97
C TYR A 49 -3.12 -25.91 -5.10
N ILE A 50 -2.82 -24.64 -5.41
CA ILE A 50 -1.46 -24.13 -5.49
C ILE A 50 -0.85 -24.03 -4.09
N VAL A 51 -1.54 -23.38 -3.15
CA VAL A 51 -1.00 -23.09 -1.82
C VAL A 51 -0.71 -24.33 -1.00
N CYS A 52 -1.48 -25.41 -1.16
CA CYS A 52 -1.27 -26.67 -0.43
C CYS A 52 0.05 -27.38 -0.77
N ARG A 53 0.74 -26.96 -1.86
CA ARG A 53 2.04 -27.52 -2.28
C ARG A 53 3.24 -26.87 -1.58
N TYR A 54 3.01 -25.85 -0.75
CA TYR A 54 4.08 -25.03 -0.16
C TYR A 54 4.00 -25.01 1.37
N PRO A 55 5.13 -24.94 2.07
CA PRO A 55 5.19 -24.81 3.53
C PRO A 55 4.86 -23.37 3.95
N LEU A 56 3.59 -23.01 4.04
CA LEU A 56 3.11 -21.68 4.38
C LEU A 56 1.84 -21.73 5.24
N LYS A 57 1.50 -20.62 5.86
CA LYS A 57 0.20 -20.46 6.51
C LYS A 57 -0.81 -19.97 5.49
N TYR A 58 -1.90 -20.71 5.34
CA TYR A 58 -2.97 -20.38 4.41
C TYR A 58 -4.28 -20.07 5.12
N VAL A 59 -4.92 -18.98 4.73
CA VAL A 59 -6.26 -18.59 5.17
C VAL A 59 -7.11 -18.29 3.96
N LYS A 60 -8.20 -19.01 3.80
CA LYS A 60 -9.22 -18.73 2.80
C LYS A 60 -10.41 -18.02 3.45
N LEU A 61 -10.75 -16.85 2.92
CA LEU A 61 -11.94 -16.11 3.33
C LEU A 61 -13.18 -16.68 2.61
N PRO A 62 -14.38 -16.59 3.21
CA PRO A 62 -15.59 -17.18 2.63
C PRO A 62 -16.06 -16.47 1.35
N LYS A 63 -15.68 -15.21 1.16
CA LYS A 63 -15.97 -14.39 -0.02
C LYS A 63 -14.94 -13.29 -0.17
N ASN A 64 -15.01 -12.52 -1.25
CA ASN A 64 -14.19 -11.32 -1.45
C ASN A 64 -14.64 -10.19 -0.50
N PHE A 65 -13.73 -9.75 0.37
CA PHE A 65 -13.90 -8.62 1.28
C PHE A 65 -13.01 -7.43 0.91
N GLY A 66 -12.10 -7.60 -0.05
CA GLY A 66 -11.15 -6.59 -0.49
C GLY A 66 -9.75 -6.74 0.11
N VAL A 67 -8.79 -6.11 -0.57
CA VAL A 67 -7.35 -6.25 -0.26
C VAL A 67 -6.99 -5.76 1.15
N SER A 68 -7.65 -4.69 1.65
CA SER A 68 -7.48 -4.19 3.02
C SER A 68 -7.79 -5.28 4.05
N PHE A 69 -8.95 -5.92 3.93
CA PHE A 69 -9.38 -6.99 4.82
C PHE A 69 -8.40 -8.17 4.78
N ALA A 70 -7.98 -8.58 3.57
CA ALA A 70 -7.03 -9.68 3.43
C ALA A 70 -5.66 -9.35 4.07
N ARG A 71 -5.12 -8.13 3.87
CA ARG A 71 -3.89 -7.70 4.56
C ARG A 71 -4.06 -7.66 6.07
N ASN A 72 -5.18 -7.14 6.57
CA ASN A 72 -5.47 -7.07 8.00
C ASN A 72 -5.53 -8.47 8.63
N ARG A 73 -6.18 -9.44 7.97
CA ARG A 73 -6.17 -10.84 8.43
C ARG A 73 -4.76 -11.41 8.50
N GLY A 74 -3.94 -11.16 7.50
CA GLY A 74 -2.53 -11.56 7.53
C GLY A 74 -1.75 -10.92 8.67
N ILE A 75 -1.94 -9.62 8.93
CA ILE A 75 -1.33 -8.89 10.04
C ILE A 75 -1.71 -9.52 11.40
N LEU A 76 -2.99 -9.81 11.61
CA LEU A 76 -3.48 -10.40 12.87
C LEU A 76 -2.91 -11.81 13.12
N MET A 77 -2.54 -12.54 12.09
CA MET A 77 -1.93 -13.87 12.18
C MET A 77 -0.40 -13.85 12.26
N ALA A 78 0.20 -12.74 11.87
CA ALA A 78 1.65 -12.59 11.82
C ALA A 78 2.25 -12.63 13.22
N LYS A 79 3.40 -13.32 13.37
CA LYS A 79 4.16 -13.43 14.63
C LYS A 79 5.54 -12.74 14.55
N GLY A 80 5.93 -12.27 13.35
CA GLY A 80 7.24 -11.66 13.11
C GLY A 80 7.44 -10.35 13.84
N ASP A 81 8.67 -10.04 14.17
CA ASP A 81 9.10 -8.73 14.69
C ASP A 81 8.98 -7.67 13.59
N PHE A 82 9.09 -8.10 12.34
CA PHE A 82 8.88 -7.28 11.14
C PHE A 82 7.73 -7.82 10.29
N ILE A 83 7.01 -6.91 9.65
CA ILE A 83 5.91 -7.21 8.73
C ILE A 83 6.28 -6.69 7.34
N ALA A 84 6.18 -7.56 6.34
CA ALA A 84 6.32 -7.21 4.93
C ALA A 84 5.09 -7.70 4.16
N PHE A 85 4.74 -7.00 3.09
CA PHE A 85 3.70 -7.42 2.16
C PHE A 85 4.31 -7.78 0.81
N LEU A 86 3.63 -8.64 0.07
CA LEU A 86 3.92 -8.91 -1.32
C LEU A 86 2.60 -9.05 -2.08
N ASP A 87 2.33 -8.17 -3.03
CA ASP A 87 1.19 -8.32 -3.92
C ASP A 87 1.35 -9.60 -4.75
N SER A 88 0.29 -10.35 -4.97
CA SER A 88 0.35 -11.70 -5.57
C SER A 88 0.87 -11.73 -7.00
N ASP A 89 0.97 -10.58 -7.66
CA ASP A 89 1.51 -10.38 -9.01
C ASP A 89 2.97 -9.87 -9.02
N ASP A 90 3.54 -9.53 -7.85
CA ASP A 90 4.91 -9.07 -7.70
C ASP A 90 5.87 -10.21 -7.26
N MET A 91 7.17 -9.95 -7.27
CA MET A 91 8.20 -10.88 -6.81
C MET A 91 9.28 -10.17 -6.00
N PHE A 92 9.77 -10.84 -4.95
CA PHE A 92 10.98 -10.42 -4.24
C PHE A 92 12.24 -10.91 -4.95
N ARG A 93 13.30 -10.07 -4.98
CA ARG A 93 14.64 -10.55 -5.29
C ARG A 93 15.28 -11.18 -4.07
N ARG A 94 16.16 -12.17 -4.27
CA ARG A 94 16.68 -13.08 -3.25
C ARG A 94 17.15 -12.45 -1.94
N LYS A 95 17.70 -11.25 -1.96
CA LYS A 95 18.28 -10.57 -0.78
C LYS A 95 17.38 -9.50 -0.17
N LYS A 96 16.10 -9.39 -0.60
CA LYS A 96 15.25 -8.29 -0.13
C LYS A 96 15.05 -8.30 1.38
N VAL A 97 14.64 -9.42 1.93
CA VAL A 97 14.34 -9.53 3.37
C VAL A 97 15.62 -9.35 4.19
N GLU A 98 16.73 -10.01 3.80
CA GLU A 98 18.03 -9.88 4.44
C GLU A 98 18.47 -8.41 4.53
N LYS A 99 18.48 -7.70 3.40
CA LYS A 99 18.91 -6.29 3.36
C LYS A 99 18.00 -5.35 4.15
N GLN A 100 16.71 -5.59 4.19
CA GLN A 100 15.81 -4.79 5.01
C GLN A 100 16.01 -5.06 6.52
N VAL A 101 16.25 -6.31 6.92
CA VAL A 101 16.59 -6.63 8.32
C VAL A 101 17.93 -6.00 8.70
N GLU A 102 18.97 -6.12 7.86
CA GLU A 102 20.26 -5.45 8.07
C GLU A 102 20.11 -3.95 8.23
N PHE A 103 19.26 -3.32 7.42
CA PHE A 103 18.97 -1.90 7.52
C PHE A 103 18.41 -1.52 8.90
N PHE A 104 17.44 -2.28 9.41
CA PHE A 104 16.84 -2.03 10.71
C PHE A 104 17.80 -2.24 11.87
N LEU A 105 18.70 -3.22 11.77
CA LEU A 105 19.73 -3.47 12.79
C LEU A 105 20.74 -2.33 12.85
N LYS A 106 21.09 -1.73 11.71
CA LYS A 106 21.99 -0.58 11.60
C LYS A 106 21.32 0.77 11.92
N ASN A 107 19.99 0.84 11.77
CA ASN A 107 19.22 2.08 11.88
C ASN A 107 17.99 1.87 12.77
N PRO A 108 18.16 1.71 14.10
CA PRO A 108 17.08 1.34 15.01
C PRO A 108 15.94 2.36 15.12
N HIS A 109 16.18 3.61 14.76
CA HIS A 109 15.19 4.70 14.81
C HIS A 109 14.18 4.68 13.65
N PHE A 110 14.46 3.94 12.55
CA PHE A 110 13.49 3.82 11.48
C PHE A 110 12.42 2.77 11.81
N MET A 111 11.16 3.14 11.58
CA MET A 111 9.99 2.29 11.80
C MET A 111 9.56 1.54 10.52
N ALA A 112 9.96 2.02 9.36
CA ALA A 112 9.79 1.33 8.08
C ALA A 112 10.95 1.59 7.13
N VAL A 113 11.20 0.65 6.24
CA VAL A 113 12.17 0.78 5.14
C VAL A 113 11.58 0.22 3.86
N GLN A 114 11.69 0.97 2.76
CA GLN A 114 11.35 0.48 1.43
C GLN A 114 12.59 0.33 0.54
N THR A 115 12.43 -0.44 -0.52
CA THR A 115 13.48 -0.67 -1.53
C THR A 115 13.09 -0.06 -2.86
N GLU A 116 14.06 0.09 -3.77
CA GLU A 116 13.76 0.38 -5.17
C GLU A 116 13.10 -0.84 -5.84
N GLU A 117 12.49 -0.62 -7.02
CA GLU A 117 11.72 -1.60 -7.79
C GLU A 117 12.11 -1.59 -9.26
N VAL A 118 11.97 -2.75 -9.89
CA VAL A 118 11.99 -2.87 -11.36
C VAL A 118 10.57 -3.13 -11.84
N TRP A 119 10.11 -2.38 -12.83
CA TRP A 119 8.76 -2.48 -13.35
C TRP A 119 8.75 -3.17 -14.71
N PHE A 120 7.85 -4.14 -14.84
CA PHE A 120 7.54 -4.79 -16.12
C PHE A 120 6.08 -4.54 -16.47
N ARG A 121 5.81 -4.41 -17.76
CA ARG A 121 4.46 -4.32 -18.30
C ARG A 121 4.41 -5.15 -19.58
N HIS A 122 3.52 -6.15 -19.60
CA HIS A 122 3.44 -7.11 -20.70
C HIS A 122 4.81 -7.72 -21.06
N GLY A 123 5.57 -8.14 -20.05
CA GLY A 123 6.91 -8.72 -20.20
C GLY A 123 8.04 -7.76 -20.60
N ARG A 124 7.75 -6.47 -20.80
CA ARG A 124 8.77 -5.46 -21.14
C ARG A 124 9.10 -4.61 -19.94
N ARG A 125 10.40 -4.39 -19.68
CA ARG A 125 10.84 -3.47 -18.64
C ARG A 125 10.43 -2.04 -18.99
N ILE A 126 9.86 -1.32 -18.01
CA ILE A 126 9.49 0.10 -18.14
C ILE A 126 10.18 0.91 -17.06
N ASN A 127 10.49 2.16 -17.36
CA ASN A 127 10.98 3.11 -16.38
C ASN A 127 9.80 3.90 -15.82
N PRO A 128 9.57 3.89 -14.49
CA PRO A 128 8.53 4.70 -13.89
C PRO A 128 8.81 6.19 -14.10
N LYS A 129 7.74 6.99 -14.20
CA LYS A 129 7.89 8.47 -14.28
C LYS A 129 8.51 8.99 -12.98
N LYS A 130 9.25 10.10 -13.03
CA LYS A 130 9.90 10.75 -11.86
C LYS A 130 8.96 10.96 -10.66
N ARG A 131 7.67 11.22 -10.89
CA ARG A 131 6.67 11.37 -9.83
C ARG A 131 6.46 10.10 -8.99
N HIS A 132 6.82 8.91 -9.50
CA HIS A 132 6.76 7.62 -8.81
C HIS A 132 8.06 7.26 -8.07
N ALA A 133 9.05 8.18 -8.07
CA ALA A 133 10.28 7.94 -7.30
C ALA A 133 9.94 7.64 -5.84
N LYS A 134 10.66 6.72 -5.23
CA LYS A 134 10.38 6.26 -3.87
C LYS A 134 10.58 7.38 -2.84
N ALA A 135 9.80 7.36 -1.77
CA ALA A 135 9.96 8.26 -0.63
C ALA A 135 11.18 7.89 0.21
N ARG A 136 11.81 8.89 0.83
CA ARG A 136 12.88 8.72 1.82
C ARG A 136 12.86 9.90 2.80
N GLY A 137 13.24 9.69 4.06
CA GLY A 137 13.15 10.72 5.09
C GLY A 137 11.70 11.12 5.36
N TYR A 138 11.47 12.35 5.77
CA TYR A 138 10.12 12.91 5.91
C TYR A 138 9.54 13.22 4.53
N PHE A 139 8.31 12.80 4.27
CA PHE A 139 7.74 12.78 2.92
C PHE A 139 6.24 13.08 2.84
N LEU A 140 5.69 13.79 3.82
CA LEU A 140 4.25 14.04 3.91
C LEU A 140 3.69 14.68 2.63
N ASP A 141 4.29 15.73 2.10
CA ASP A 141 3.85 16.39 0.87
C ASP A 141 3.72 15.38 -0.30
N ARG A 142 4.73 14.53 -0.46
CA ARG A 142 4.72 13.50 -1.50
C ARG A 142 3.68 12.42 -1.25
N ALA A 143 3.45 12.05 0.02
CA ALA A 143 2.42 11.08 0.39
C ALA A 143 1.02 11.61 0.09
N LEU A 144 0.79 12.91 0.31
CA LEU A 144 -0.49 13.57 -0.03
C LEU A 144 -0.71 13.68 -1.54
N ASP A 145 0.35 13.84 -2.36
CA ASP A 145 0.22 13.88 -3.82
C ASP A 145 -0.02 12.50 -4.44
N LEU A 146 0.77 11.49 -4.05
CA LEU A 146 0.69 10.16 -4.65
C LEU A 146 1.14 9.07 -3.66
N CYS A 147 0.64 7.84 -3.82
CA CYS A 147 1.22 6.70 -3.11
C CYS A 147 2.64 6.43 -3.64
N VAL A 148 3.65 6.90 -2.90
CA VAL A 148 5.09 6.75 -3.23
C VAL A 148 5.76 5.63 -2.45
N VAL A 149 4.97 4.87 -1.69
CA VAL A 149 5.37 3.65 -1.00
C VAL A 149 4.54 2.50 -1.54
N SER A 150 5.19 1.46 -2.05
CA SER A 150 4.51 0.26 -2.54
C SER A 150 4.47 -0.79 -1.42
N PRO A 151 3.34 -1.46 -1.18
CA PRO A 151 3.25 -2.53 -0.21
C PRO A 151 4.33 -3.61 -0.42
N SER A 152 4.61 -4.00 -1.65
CA SER A 152 5.63 -5.01 -1.95
C SER A 152 7.07 -4.56 -1.66
N SER A 153 7.34 -3.24 -1.63
CA SER A 153 8.70 -2.73 -1.39
C SER A 153 9.00 -2.50 0.09
N VAL A 154 8.00 -2.25 0.91
CA VAL A 154 8.18 -1.84 2.30
C VAL A 154 8.24 -3.02 3.26
N MET A 155 8.96 -2.83 4.36
CA MET A 155 8.93 -3.64 5.57
C MET A 155 8.78 -2.69 6.77
N PHE A 156 7.97 -3.08 7.76
CA PHE A 156 7.72 -2.31 8.97
C PHE A 156 8.20 -3.05 10.21
N ARG A 157 8.55 -2.30 11.24
CA ARG A 157 8.51 -2.83 12.61
C ARG A 157 7.06 -3.09 13.01
N ARG A 158 6.81 -4.17 13.74
CA ARG A 158 5.46 -4.53 14.21
C ARG A 158 4.78 -3.41 15.00
N GLU A 159 5.54 -2.62 15.74
CA GLU A 159 5.06 -1.51 16.57
C GLU A 159 4.31 -0.46 15.77
N VAL A 160 4.66 -0.27 14.49
CA VAL A 160 3.93 0.64 13.59
C VAL A 160 2.45 0.26 13.50
N ILE A 161 2.15 -1.02 13.45
CA ILE A 161 0.76 -1.51 13.36
C ILE A 161 -0.02 -1.20 14.64
N ALA A 162 0.61 -1.38 15.79
CA ALA A 162 -0.02 -1.07 17.08
C ALA A 162 -0.37 0.43 17.18
N GLU A 163 0.48 1.28 16.62
CA GLU A 163 0.33 2.73 16.73
C GLU A 163 -0.57 3.35 15.64
N LEU A 164 -0.40 2.94 14.39
CA LEU A 164 -1.17 3.47 13.27
C LEU A 164 -2.51 2.74 13.06
N GLY A 165 -2.64 1.52 13.61
CA GLY A 165 -3.77 0.63 13.35
C GLY A 165 -3.66 -0.10 12.01
N LEU A 166 -4.73 -0.76 11.64
CA LEU A 166 -4.85 -1.58 10.43
C LEU A 166 -5.16 -0.75 9.18
N PHE A 167 -5.16 -1.39 8.01
CA PHE A 167 -5.66 -0.79 6.77
C PHE A 167 -7.16 -0.49 6.88
N ASP A 168 -7.62 0.58 6.25
CA ASP A 168 -9.05 0.94 6.23
C ASP A 168 -9.83 0.02 5.28
N GLU A 169 -10.68 -0.84 5.85
CA GLU A 169 -11.51 -1.79 5.10
C GLU A 169 -12.67 -1.10 4.36
N GLY A 170 -12.99 0.14 4.69
CA GLY A 170 -13.94 0.98 3.98
C GLY A 170 -13.41 1.61 2.68
N LEU A 171 -12.14 1.30 2.32
CA LEU A 171 -11.50 1.75 1.09
C LEU A 171 -11.30 0.55 0.15
N PRO A 172 -12.10 0.39 -0.90
CA PRO A 172 -11.95 -0.71 -1.87
C PRO A 172 -10.70 -0.55 -2.76
N VAL A 173 -10.13 0.65 -2.80
CA VAL A 173 -8.88 1.03 -3.48
C VAL A 173 -8.23 2.18 -2.72
N CYS A 174 -6.93 2.41 -2.94
CA CYS A 174 -6.15 3.47 -2.28
C CYS A 174 -6.01 3.27 -0.76
N GLU A 175 -6.14 2.06 -0.27
CA GLU A 175 -5.91 1.68 1.12
C GLU A 175 -4.43 1.88 1.53
N ASP A 176 -3.52 1.64 0.59
CA ASP A 176 -2.10 1.88 0.73
C ASP A 176 -1.79 3.38 0.83
N TYR A 177 -2.44 4.19 -0.01
CA TYR A 177 -2.35 5.64 0.05
C TYR A 177 -2.80 6.17 1.43
N ASP A 178 -3.92 5.70 1.96
CA ASP A 178 -4.41 6.05 3.30
C ASP A 178 -3.41 5.66 4.39
N TYR A 179 -2.89 4.43 4.33
CA TYR A 179 -1.96 3.91 5.32
C TYR A 179 -0.67 4.72 5.36
N PHE A 180 -0.11 5.04 4.19
CA PHE A 180 1.15 5.77 4.11
C PHE A 180 1.04 7.27 4.39
N ILE A 181 -0.15 7.88 4.29
CA ILE A 181 -0.39 9.22 4.85
C ILE A 181 -0.28 9.17 6.39
N ARG A 182 -0.94 8.20 7.05
CA ARG A 182 -0.85 8.03 8.51
C ARG A 182 0.59 7.79 8.97
N TYR A 183 1.35 7.02 8.19
CA TYR A 183 2.76 6.78 8.44
C TYR A 183 3.59 8.07 8.29
N ALA A 184 3.40 8.80 7.19
CA ALA A 184 4.18 10.00 6.86
C ALA A 184 3.96 11.16 7.85
N LEU A 185 2.80 11.19 8.52
CA LEU A 185 2.50 12.16 9.59
C LEU A 185 3.37 11.95 10.84
N LYS A 186 3.98 10.77 11.02
CA LYS A 186 4.70 10.42 12.25
C LYS A 186 6.17 10.09 12.03
N TYR A 187 6.50 9.42 10.94
CA TYR A 187 7.78 8.75 10.78
C TYR A 187 8.49 9.05 9.46
N PRO A 188 9.81 9.16 9.48
CA PRO A 188 10.61 9.16 8.28
C PRO A 188 10.66 7.75 7.65
N MET A 189 10.75 7.69 6.34
CA MET A 189 10.91 6.45 5.57
C MET A 189 12.39 6.14 5.33
N GLY A 190 12.82 4.95 5.75
CA GLY A 190 14.09 4.37 5.36
C GLY A 190 14.09 3.95 3.88
N PHE A 191 15.23 4.00 3.22
CA PHE A 191 15.31 3.65 1.80
C PHE A 191 16.59 2.89 1.46
N ILE A 192 16.43 1.78 0.74
CA ILE A 192 17.50 0.98 0.15
C ILE A 192 17.46 1.19 -1.36
N LEU A 193 18.52 1.75 -1.93
CA LEU A 193 18.59 2.12 -3.35
C LEU A 193 18.60 0.91 -4.30
N GLU A 194 18.81 -0.30 -3.80
CA GLU A 194 18.78 -1.51 -4.62
C GLU A 194 17.35 -1.85 -5.05
N PRO A 195 17.14 -2.21 -6.34
CA PRO A 195 15.86 -2.68 -6.83
C PRO A 195 15.63 -4.15 -6.40
N LEU A 196 14.98 -4.33 -5.25
CA LEU A 196 14.78 -5.64 -4.62
C LEU A 196 13.37 -6.23 -4.82
N VAL A 197 12.52 -5.52 -5.56
CA VAL A 197 11.18 -5.98 -5.96
C VAL A 197 11.05 -5.91 -7.48
N VAL A 198 10.42 -6.92 -8.06
CA VAL A 198 9.98 -6.93 -9.45
C VAL A 198 8.47 -6.76 -9.46
N LYS A 199 7.99 -5.65 -10.01
CA LYS A 199 6.57 -5.37 -10.17
C LYS A 199 6.11 -5.75 -11.57
N GLU A 200 5.02 -6.51 -11.64
CA GLU A 200 4.41 -6.85 -12.91
C GLU A 200 3.04 -6.19 -13.06
N GLY A 201 2.90 -5.33 -14.06
CA GLY A 201 1.68 -4.60 -14.33
C GLY A 201 1.18 -4.78 -15.76
N GLY A 202 0.02 -4.16 -16.04
CA GLY A 202 -0.60 -4.20 -17.37
C GLY A 202 -1.47 -5.42 -17.63
N HIS A 203 -1.71 -6.25 -16.63
CA HIS A 203 -2.66 -7.36 -16.70
C HIS A 203 -4.07 -6.94 -16.28
N GLU A 204 -5.05 -7.74 -16.67
CA GLU A 204 -6.45 -7.53 -16.29
C GLU A 204 -6.66 -7.62 -14.76
N GLY A 205 -7.58 -6.83 -14.25
CA GLY A 205 -7.91 -6.81 -12.82
C GLY A 205 -6.93 -6.02 -11.92
N GLN A 206 -5.99 -5.27 -12.50
CA GLN A 206 -5.10 -4.39 -11.74
C GLN A 206 -5.87 -3.21 -11.13
N LEU A 207 -5.86 -3.07 -9.79
CA LEU A 207 -6.63 -2.05 -9.06
C LEU A 207 -6.25 -0.61 -9.45
N SER A 208 -4.96 -0.37 -9.71
CA SER A 208 -4.43 0.95 -10.06
C SER A 208 -4.87 1.46 -11.45
N SER A 209 -5.46 0.60 -12.30
CA SER A 209 -5.99 0.99 -13.61
C SER A 209 -7.43 1.51 -13.57
N ARG A 210 -8.11 1.39 -12.44
CA ARG A 210 -9.52 1.81 -12.29
C ARG A 210 -9.67 3.32 -12.42
N TRP A 211 -10.74 3.75 -13.07
CA TRP A 211 -11.15 5.16 -13.04
C TRP A 211 -11.72 5.54 -11.67
N GLY A 212 -11.53 6.80 -11.27
CA GLY A 212 -12.13 7.33 -10.04
C GLY A 212 -11.27 7.16 -8.79
N LEU A 213 -10.00 6.76 -8.91
CA LEU A 213 -9.09 6.66 -7.77
C LEU A 213 -9.02 7.95 -6.94
N ASP A 214 -9.11 9.13 -7.59
CA ASP A 214 -9.07 10.41 -6.88
C ASP A 214 -10.28 10.63 -5.96
N PHE A 215 -11.41 9.95 -6.19
CA PHE A 215 -12.52 9.94 -5.25
C PHE A 215 -12.11 9.34 -3.90
N TYR A 216 -11.48 8.18 -3.92
CA TYR A 216 -11.03 7.49 -2.70
C TYR A 216 -9.83 8.17 -2.07
N ARG A 217 -8.96 8.80 -2.87
CA ARG A 217 -7.86 9.62 -2.35
C ARG A 217 -8.38 10.84 -1.61
N VAL A 218 -9.38 11.55 -2.14
CA VAL A 218 -10.04 12.68 -1.44
C VAL A 218 -10.69 12.20 -0.15
N LYS A 219 -11.43 11.08 -0.19
CA LYS A 219 -12.03 10.46 1.02
C LYS A 219 -10.97 10.19 2.09
N SER A 220 -9.84 9.61 1.70
CA SER A 220 -8.72 9.34 2.61
C SER A 220 -8.09 10.62 3.15
N LEU A 221 -7.84 11.61 2.29
CA LEU A 221 -7.28 12.91 2.70
C LEU A 221 -8.17 13.62 3.71
N ILE A 222 -9.47 13.72 3.45
CA ILE A 222 -10.44 14.36 4.35
C ILE A 222 -10.47 13.62 5.70
N LYS A 223 -10.57 12.30 5.68
CA LYS A 223 -10.53 11.48 6.89
C LYS A 223 -9.28 11.75 7.74
N ASN A 224 -8.10 11.72 7.13
CA ASN A 224 -6.85 11.94 7.83
C ASN A 224 -6.69 13.39 8.29
N TYR A 225 -7.09 14.37 7.47
CA TYR A 225 -7.11 15.78 7.83
C TYR A 225 -7.94 16.02 9.09
N LEU A 226 -9.20 15.60 9.11
CA LEU A 226 -10.11 15.81 10.23
C LEU A 226 -9.65 15.07 11.49
N LYS A 227 -9.17 13.83 11.34
CA LYS A 227 -8.67 13.02 12.46
C LYS A 227 -7.45 13.65 13.13
N HIS A 228 -6.56 14.26 12.38
CA HIS A 228 -5.30 14.80 12.87
C HIS A 228 -5.31 16.34 13.03
N LEU A 229 -6.41 17.00 12.65
CA LEU A 229 -6.54 18.46 12.61
C LEU A 229 -5.99 19.21 13.86
N PRO A 230 -6.23 18.74 15.11
CA PRO A 230 -5.70 19.41 16.29
C PRO A 230 -4.17 19.33 16.42
N LEU A 231 -3.54 18.37 15.76
CA LEU A 231 -2.10 18.09 15.85
C LEU A 231 -1.31 18.63 14.66
N LEU A 232 -1.99 19.00 13.56
CA LEU A 232 -1.34 19.46 12.32
C LEU A 232 -0.80 20.89 12.51
N ALA A 233 0.45 21.11 12.07
CA ALA A 233 1.00 22.45 11.90
C ALA A 233 0.24 23.23 10.81
N ALA A 234 0.38 24.57 10.80
CA ALA A 234 -0.32 25.42 9.83
C ALA A 234 0.01 25.04 8.38
N GLU A 235 1.27 24.78 8.11
CA GLU A 235 1.78 24.37 6.79
C GLU A 235 1.20 23.02 6.36
N GLU A 236 1.08 22.07 7.27
CA GLU A 236 0.49 20.74 6.99
C GLU A 236 -1.00 20.86 6.67
N LYS A 237 -1.75 21.71 7.38
CA LYS A 237 -3.15 22.01 7.08
C LYS A 237 -3.31 22.56 5.66
N ILE A 238 -2.46 23.50 5.27
CA ILE A 238 -2.44 24.07 3.92
C ILE A 238 -2.15 22.98 2.88
N LEU A 239 -1.15 22.11 3.12
CA LEU A 239 -0.82 20.99 2.23
C LEU A 239 -1.99 20.03 2.05
N PHE A 240 -2.65 19.63 3.13
CA PHE A 240 -3.83 18.76 3.04
C PHE A 240 -4.94 19.40 2.19
N LEU A 241 -5.31 20.64 2.49
CA LEU A 241 -6.37 21.36 1.77
C LEU A 241 -6.02 21.54 0.28
N TYR A 242 -4.77 21.85 -0.03
CA TYR A 242 -4.27 21.93 -1.42
C TYR A 242 -4.46 20.61 -2.18
N HIS A 243 -4.02 19.47 -1.59
CA HIS A 243 -4.12 18.17 -2.25
C HIS A 243 -5.57 17.68 -2.33
N ILE A 244 -6.41 17.96 -1.34
CA ILE A 244 -7.85 17.68 -1.39
C ILE A 244 -8.47 18.43 -2.57
N HIS A 245 -8.22 19.75 -2.68
CA HIS A 245 -8.73 20.56 -3.77
C HIS A 245 -8.28 20.06 -5.14
N LYS A 246 -6.98 19.85 -5.31
CA LYS A 246 -6.35 19.39 -6.56
C LYS A 246 -6.97 18.09 -7.06
N LYS A 247 -7.16 17.10 -6.17
CA LYS A 247 -7.73 15.79 -6.53
C LYS A 247 -9.24 15.85 -6.73
N ALA A 248 -9.95 16.62 -5.91
CA ALA A 248 -11.38 16.83 -6.08
C ALA A 248 -11.69 17.48 -7.42
N LYS A 249 -10.94 18.54 -7.81
CA LYS A 249 -11.07 19.18 -9.13
C LYS A 249 -10.85 18.18 -10.27
N SER A 250 -9.81 17.36 -10.20
CA SER A 250 -9.53 16.31 -11.20
C SER A 250 -10.70 15.32 -11.32
N PHE A 251 -11.19 14.82 -10.18
CA PHE A 251 -12.32 13.89 -10.17
C PHE A 251 -13.59 14.53 -10.71
N LEU A 252 -13.97 15.73 -10.25
CA LEU A 252 -15.18 16.44 -10.68
C LEU A 252 -15.19 16.68 -12.19
N GLN A 253 -14.07 17.12 -12.77
CA GLN A 253 -13.94 17.28 -14.22
C GLN A 253 -14.15 15.94 -14.97
N GLY A 254 -13.54 14.87 -14.49
CA GLY A 254 -13.71 13.54 -15.07
C GLY A 254 -15.13 12.98 -14.91
N ALA A 255 -15.79 13.24 -13.77
CA ALA A 255 -17.14 12.82 -13.49
C ALA A 255 -18.17 13.55 -14.38
N ARG A 256 -18.01 14.88 -14.58
CA ARG A 256 -18.84 15.65 -15.51
C ARG A 256 -18.76 15.11 -16.93
N LYS A 257 -17.55 14.86 -17.45
CA LYS A 257 -17.34 14.31 -18.79
C LYS A 257 -18.00 12.93 -19.01
N ARG A 258 -18.24 12.18 -17.93
CA ARG A 258 -18.84 10.83 -17.97
C ARG A 258 -20.31 10.79 -17.53
N GLY A 259 -20.92 11.92 -17.23
CA GLY A 259 -22.28 11.98 -16.70
C GLY A 259 -22.47 11.29 -15.34
N ASN A 260 -21.41 11.17 -14.54
CA ASN A 260 -21.46 10.51 -13.23
C ASN A 260 -22.04 11.47 -12.16
N LEU A 261 -23.37 11.70 -12.20
CA LEU A 261 -24.08 12.60 -11.29
C LEU A 261 -23.94 12.18 -9.83
N LYS A 262 -24.00 10.86 -9.55
CA LYS A 262 -23.83 10.32 -8.18
C LYS A 262 -22.45 10.68 -7.62
N GLY A 263 -21.39 10.47 -8.39
CA GLY A 263 -20.03 10.81 -7.96
C GLY A 263 -19.84 12.33 -7.75
N LEU A 264 -20.48 13.16 -8.58
CA LEU A 264 -20.48 14.62 -8.40
C LEU A 264 -21.11 15.02 -7.06
N PHE A 265 -22.29 14.51 -6.77
CA PHE A 265 -23.01 14.80 -5.53
C PHE A 265 -22.24 14.31 -4.29
N GLU A 266 -21.74 13.08 -4.31
CA GLU A 266 -20.97 12.52 -3.20
C GLU A 266 -19.69 13.32 -2.93
N MET A 267 -18.96 13.73 -3.97
CA MET A 267 -17.77 14.56 -3.82
C MET A 267 -18.10 15.92 -3.22
N GLN A 268 -19.16 16.59 -3.69
CA GLN A 268 -19.59 17.88 -3.15
C GLN A 268 -19.96 17.76 -1.66
N ARG A 269 -20.69 16.70 -1.29
CA ARG A 269 -21.05 16.42 0.10
C ARG A 269 -19.81 16.18 0.99
N MET A 270 -18.80 15.48 0.49
CA MET A 270 -17.54 15.31 1.24
C MET A 270 -16.81 16.64 1.44
N LEU A 271 -16.80 17.50 0.43
CA LEU A 271 -16.12 18.80 0.52
C LEU A 271 -16.83 19.79 1.44
N SER A 272 -18.15 19.70 1.59
CA SER A 272 -18.91 20.58 2.50
C SER A 272 -18.60 20.40 3.98
N CYS A 273 -17.91 19.32 4.36
CA CYS A 273 -17.42 19.12 5.73
C CYS A 273 -16.15 19.92 6.04
N LEU A 274 -15.59 20.62 5.07
CA LEU A 274 -14.34 21.37 5.21
C LEU A 274 -14.58 22.86 5.15
N GLU A 275 -14.03 23.60 6.11
CA GLU A 275 -13.89 25.04 6.02
C GLU A 275 -12.66 25.36 5.15
N PHE A 276 -12.91 25.71 3.88
CA PHE A 276 -11.84 26.20 3.02
C PHE A 276 -11.62 27.71 3.28
N PRO A 277 -10.36 28.14 3.48
CA PRO A 277 -10.05 29.56 3.69
C PRO A 277 -10.37 30.44 2.46
N TYR A 278 -10.69 29.82 1.33
CA TYR A 278 -11.08 30.50 0.08
C TYR A 278 -12.28 29.78 -0.54
N LYS A 279 -13.26 30.55 -1.07
CA LYS A 279 -14.35 29.99 -1.90
C LYS A 279 -13.73 29.33 -3.12
N LEU A 280 -13.90 28.02 -3.25
CA LEU A 280 -13.46 27.27 -4.41
C LEU A 280 -14.25 27.74 -5.63
N PRO A 281 -13.62 28.17 -6.73
CA PRO A 281 -14.33 28.37 -7.97
C PRO A 281 -14.81 27.00 -8.49
N TYR A 282 -16.11 26.80 -8.49
CA TYR A 282 -16.79 25.59 -9.01
C TYR A 282 -16.74 25.54 -10.54
#